data_dd01e1fdec19bb49b349c7b7050b48bc
#
_entry.id   dd01e1fdec19bb49b349c7b7050b48bc
#
_cell.length_a   1.000
_cell.length_b   1.000
_cell.length_c   1.000
_cell.angle_alpha   90.00
_cell.angle_beta   90.00
_cell.angle_gamma   90.00
#
_symmetry.space_group_name_H-M   'P 1'
#
loop_
_entity.id
_entity.type
_entity.pdbx_description
1 polymer ?
#
loop_
_entity_poly.entity_id
_entity_poly.type
_entity_poly.pdbx_seq_one_letter_code
_entity_poly.pdbx_strand_id
1 'polypeptide(L)'
;MEIIGNGMIARGLLRYSADVNDAVVFASGVSDSTLKDQQEYEREYQMLCQVIQDCRQRDKILVYFSSGGTVYGKCNDERKEDAALSPETAYGRHKLRCESVIISSGVRYLIARLPTVVGQTKSRTQLIPVLIKQAMEGHVTLFKDAERDIIGIADVAGIIVAILKKLRKNEIINVASGVSVSVSDIFSEIQNNLGVKPTIKIISGGDKQRFNVDKLHAYCPEITFTGDYYRNVIRDYISEQLGI
;
A
#
# COMPACT_ATOMS: atom_id res chain seq x y z
N MET A 1 3.31 10.22 -17.33
CA MET A 1 2.26 9.22 -17.09
C MET A 1 0.91 9.89 -16.90
N GLU A 2 -0.15 9.23 -17.29
CA GLU A 2 -1.52 9.61 -17.03
C GLU A 2 -1.96 9.02 -15.68
N ILE A 3 -2.63 9.79 -14.82
CA ILE A 3 -3.02 9.34 -13.48
C ILE A 3 -4.54 9.42 -13.35
N ILE A 4 -5.17 8.28 -13.10
CA ILE A 4 -6.61 8.15 -12.89
C ILE A 4 -6.86 8.01 -11.38
N GLY A 5 -7.46 9.04 -10.78
CA GLY A 5 -7.75 9.12 -9.35
C GLY A 5 -7.24 10.41 -8.71
N ASN A 6 -7.64 10.62 -7.46
CA ASN A 6 -7.29 11.82 -6.66
C ASN A 6 -6.91 11.49 -5.21
N GLY A 7 -6.76 10.20 -4.90
CA GLY A 7 -6.37 9.71 -3.58
C GLY A 7 -4.91 9.98 -3.22
N MET A 8 -4.47 9.44 -2.08
CA MET A 8 -3.10 9.60 -1.57
C MET A 8 -2.05 9.17 -2.61
N ILE A 9 -2.22 8.00 -3.24
CA ILE A 9 -1.29 7.47 -4.23
C ILE A 9 -1.24 8.35 -5.47
N ALA A 10 -2.42 8.76 -5.99
CA ALA A 10 -2.50 9.66 -7.13
C ALA A 10 -1.74 10.97 -6.89
N ARG A 11 -1.98 11.62 -5.74
CA ARG A 11 -1.29 12.86 -5.36
C ARG A 11 0.21 12.68 -5.20
N GLY A 12 0.66 11.57 -4.61
CA GLY A 12 2.09 11.25 -4.46
C GLY A 12 2.82 11.13 -5.81
N LEU A 13 2.11 10.66 -6.84
CA LEU A 13 2.67 10.47 -8.18
C LEU A 13 2.61 11.71 -9.08
N LEU A 14 1.80 12.73 -8.75
CA LEU A 14 1.61 13.91 -9.60
C LEU A 14 2.92 14.60 -9.99
N ARG A 15 3.86 14.73 -9.05
CA ARG A 15 5.17 15.36 -9.29
C ARG A 15 6.03 14.63 -10.33
N TYR A 16 5.73 13.35 -10.59
CA TYR A 16 6.43 12.52 -11.56
C TYR A 16 5.66 12.33 -12.88
N SER A 17 4.54 13.03 -13.08
CA SER A 17 3.67 12.80 -14.25
C SER A 17 4.38 12.98 -15.58
N ALA A 18 5.37 13.87 -15.66
CA ALA A 18 6.18 14.11 -16.85
C ALA A 18 7.32 13.11 -17.07
N ASP A 19 7.70 12.32 -16.06
CA ASP A 19 8.90 11.46 -16.07
C ASP A 19 8.72 10.19 -16.90
N VAL A 20 7.48 9.75 -17.11
CA VAL A 20 7.12 8.52 -17.81
C VAL A 20 5.89 8.80 -18.69
N ASN A 21 6.02 8.65 -20.02
CA ASN A 21 4.97 9.04 -20.95
C ASN A 21 4.12 7.87 -21.47
N ASP A 22 4.53 6.63 -21.23
CA ASP A 22 3.90 5.40 -21.75
C ASP A 22 3.12 4.61 -20.70
N ALA A 23 2.84 5.20 -19.55
CA ALA A 23 2.11 4.56 -18.46
C ALA A 23 0.79 5.28 -18.12
N VAL A 24 -0.23 4.48 -17.79
CA VAL A 24 -1.49 4.90 -17.18
C VAL A 24 -1.55 4.30 -15.76
N VAL A 25 -1.68 5.16 -14.77
CA VAL A 25 -1.73 4.77 -13.36
C VAL A 25 -3.17 4.74 -12.89
N PHE A 26 -3.68 3.56 -12.55
CA PHE A 26 -5.00 3.39 -11.96
C PHE A 26 -4.92 3.52 -10.43
N ALA A 27 -5.16 4.72 -9.92
CA ALA A 27 -5.13 5.07 -8.50
C ALA A 27 -6.52 5.52 -7.98
N SER A 28 -7.60 5.02 -8.60
CA SER A 28 -9.02 5.29 -8.26
C SER A 28 -9.71 4.12 -7.57
N GLY A 29 -8.94 3.17 -7.04
CA GLY A 29 -9.47 1.99 -6.39
C GLY A 29 -9.98 2.23 -4.98
N VAL A 30 -10.78 1.27 -4.48
CA VAL A 30 -11.16 1.20 -3.07
C VAL A 30 -9.90 1.04 -2.22
N SER A 31 -9.76 1.87 -1.20
CA SER A 31 -8.62 1.87 -0.26
C SER A 31 -9.01 1.48 1.17
N ASP A 32 -10.31 1.36 1.46
CA ASP A 32 -10.81 0.93 2.76
C ASP A 32 -10.93 -0.59 2.81
N SER A 33 -10.02 -1.24 3.53
CA SER A 33 -10.01 -2.69 3.70
C SER A 33 -11.16 -3.24 4.54
N THR A 34 -11.94 -2.37 5.21
CA THR A 34 -13.11 -2.74 6.00
C THR A 34 -14.41 -2.59 5.25
N LEU A 35 -14.37 -2.03 4.04
CA LEU A 35 -15.54 -1.81 3.20
C LEU A 35 -16.26 -3.15 2.89
N LYS A 36 -17.58 -3.15 3.02
CA LYS A 36 -18.44 -4.30 2.70
C LYS A 36 -19.36 -4.04 1.51
N ASP A 37 -19.35 -2.82 0.98
CA ASP A 37 -20.23 -2.42 -0.12
C ASP A 37 -19.76 -3.04 -1.44
N GLN A 38 -20.55 -3.96 -1.96
CA GLN A 38 -20.30 -4.64 -3.23
C GLN A 38 -20.41 -3.70 -4.44
N GLN A 39 -21.21 -2.64 -4.36
CA GLN A 39 -21.37 -1.69 -5.46
C GLN A 39 -20.10 -0.90 -5.71
N GLU A 40 -19.39 -0.50 -4.63
CA GLU A 40 -18.10 0.19 -4.75
C GLU A 40 -17.01 -0.71 -5.35
N TYR A 41 -17.00 -2.01 -5.02
CA TYR A 41 -16.09 -2.98 -5.64
C TYR A 41 -16.41 -3.18 -7.12
N GLU A 42 -17.69 -3.29 -7.48
CA GLU A 42 -18.08 -3.46 -8.87
C GLU A 42 -17.79 -2.20 -9.69
N ARG A 43 -18.01 -1.01 -9.11
CA ARG A 43 -17.64 0.27 -9.73
C ARG A 43 -16.14 0.33 -10.05
N GLU A 44 -15.26 -0.02 -9.08
CA GLU A 44 -13.81 -0.09 -9.31
C GLU A 44 -13.49 -1.08 -10.45
N TYR A 45 -14.08 -2.27 -10.42
CA TYR A 45 -13.82 -3.32 -11.39
C TYR A 45 -14.21 -2.89 -12.81
N GLN A 46 -15.39 -2.29 -13.00
CA GLN A 46 -15.86 -1.82 -14.30
C GLN A 46 -14.97 -0.68 -14.84
N MET A 47 -14.60 0.26 -13.99
CA MET A 47 -13.66 1.33 -14.36
C MET A 47 -12.29 0.75 -14.77
N LEU A 48 -11.78 -0.21 -14.02
CA LEU A 48 -10.53 -0.89 -14.36
C LEU A 48 -10.61 -1.60 -15.71
N CYS A 49 -11.71 -2.29 -16.02
CA CYS A 49 -11.90 -2.94 -17.32
C CYS A 49 -11.86 -1.93 -18.47
N GLN A 50 -12.45 -0.76 -18.30
CA GLN A 50 -12.40 0.32 -19.31
C GLN A 50 -10.95 0.83 -19.52
N VAL A 51 -10.22 1.03 -18.41
CA VAL A 51 -8.82 1.48 -18.48
C VAL A 51 -7.92 0.41 -19.10
N ILE A 52 -8.16 -0.87 -18.85
CA ILE A 52 -7.45 -1.97 -19.53
C ILE A 52 -7.63 -1.89 -21.04
N GLN A 53 -8.87 -1.68 -21.52
CA GLN A 53 -9.15 -1.55 -22.95
C GLN A 53 -8.44 -0.34 -23.57
N ASP A 54 -8.50 0.82 -22.91
CA ASP A 54 -7.80 2.04 -23.36
C ASP A 54 -6.27 1.83 -23.40
N CYS A 55 -5.68 1.25 -22.36
CA CYS A 55 -4.24 0.96 -22.35
C CYS A 55 -3.83 0.01 -23.48
N ARG A 56 -4.63 -1.02 -23.78
CA ARG A 56 -4.35 -1.93 -24.91
C ARG A 56 -4.40 -1.23 -26.25
N GLN A 57 -5.41 -0.37 -26.49
CA GLN A 57 -5.56 0.37 -27.74
C GLN A 57 -4.42 1.37 -27.97
N ARG A 58 -3.90 1.96 -26.90
CA ARG A 58 -2.85 2.99 -26.93
C ARG A 58 -1.44 2.45 -26.68
N ASP A 59 -1.29 1.12 -26.55
CA ASP A 59 -0.03 0.44 -26.15
C ASP A 59 0.62 1.04 -24.91
N LYS A 60 -0.19 1.34 -23.86
CA LYS A 60 0.28 1.89 -22.58
C LYS A 60 0.51 0.80 -21.56
N ILE A 61 1.41 1.06 -20.62
CA ILE A 61 1.60 0.22 -19.43
C ILE A 61 0.55 0.60 -18.41
N LEU A 62 -0.26 -0.36 -17.97
CA LEU A 62 -1.18 -0.19 -16.85
C LEU A 62 -0.44 -0.40 -15.53
N VAL A 63 -0.44 0.60 -14.65
CA VAL A 63 0.02 0.48 -13.27
C VAL A 63 -1.20 0.31 -12.36
N TYR A 64 -1.25 -0.79 -11.62
CA TYR A 64 -2.32 -1.11 -10.67
C TYR A 64 -1.78 -1.29 -9.26
N PHE A 65 -2.46 -0.72 -8.27
CA PHE A 65 -2.12 -0.85 -6.85
C PHE A 65 -3.00 -1.91 -6.19
N SER A 66 -2.40 -3.03 -5.90
CA SER A 66 -2.98 -4.12 -5.14
C SER A 66 -2.58 -4.02 -3.66
N SER A 67 -3.09 -4.91 -2.83
CA SER A 67 -2.86 -4.91 -1.39
C SER A 67 -2.10 -6.15 -0.95
N GLY A 68 -0.80 -6.03 -0.74
CA GLY A 68 0.02 -7.08 -0.14
C GLY A 68 -0.44 -7.46 1.27
N GLY A 69 -1.07 -6.54 1.99
CA GLY A 69 -1.63 -6.84 3.31
C GLY A 69 -2.80 -7.82 3.30
N THR A 70 -3.50 -7.99 2.19
CA THR A 70 -4.75 -8.75 2.15
C THR A 70 -4.82 -9.87 1.10
N VAL A 71 -4.11 -9.76 -0.04
CA VAL A 71 -4.18 -10.78 -1.10
C VAL A 71 -3.48 -12.08 -0.72
N TYR A 72 -2.42 -12.00 0.07
CA TYR A 72 -1.71 -13.19 0.56
C TYR A 72 -2.49 -13.98 1.63
N GLY A 73 -3.47 -13.33 2.29
CA GLY A 73 -4.14 -13.89 3.45
C GLY A 73 -3.25 -13.90 4.70
N LYS A 74 -3.68 -14.64 5.72
CA LYS A 74 -2.86 -14.87 6.93
C LYS A 74 -1.78 -15.88 6.61
N CYS A 75 -0.53 -15.47 6.71
CA CYS A 75 0.63 -16.36 6.67
C CYS A 75 1.66 -15.90 7.69
N ASN A 76 2.41 -16.85 8.25
CA ASN A 76 3.52 -16.55 9.15
C ASN A 76 4.84 -16.39 8.37
N ASP A 77 4.86 -16.83 7.13
CA ASP A 77 6.03 -16.78 6.26
C ASP A 77 6.15 -15.43 5.56
N GLU A 78 7.31 -15.23 4.96
CA GLU A 78 7.57 -14.08 4.14
C GLU A 78 6.71 -14.10 2.86
N ARG A 79 6.04 -13.00 2.55
CA ARG A 79 5.13 -12.84 1.40
C ARG A 79 5.95 -12.60 0.14
N LYS A 80 6.10 -13.64 -0.69
CA LYS A 80 6.72 -13.56 -2.02
C LYS A 80 5.67 -13.39 -3.10
N GLU A 81 6.03 -12.76 -4.22
CA GLU A 81 5.07 -12.47 -5.30
C GLU A 81 4.51 -13.72 -5.97
N ASP A 82 5.25 -14.83 -5.95
CA ASP A 82 4.88 -16.14 -6.47
C ASP A 82 4.22 -17.06 -5.42
N ALA A 83 4.07 -16.61 -4.17
CA ALA A 83 3.40 -17.36 -3.13
C ALA A 83 1.91 -17.55 -3.44
N ALA A 84 1.34 -18.63 -2.92
CA ALA A 84 -0.10 -18.89 -3.02
C ALA A 84 -0.90 -17.76 -2.36
N LEU A 85 -1.97 -17.31 -3.05
CA LEU A 85 -2.83 -16.23 -2.59
C LEU A 85 -4.10 -16.81 -1.96
N SER A 86 -4.42 -16.36 -0.75
CA SER A 86 -5.58 -16.84 0.03
C SER A 86 -6.29 -15.68 0.75
N PRO A 87 -6.89 -14.73 0.02
CA PRO A 87 -7.52 -13.57 0.64
C PRO A 87 -8.74 -13.94 1.45
N GLU A 88 -8.73 -13.59 2.76
CA GLU A 88 -9.84 -13.88 3.69
C GLU A 88 -10.93 -12.80 3.68
N THR A 89 -10.59 -11.56 3.31
CA THR A 89 -11.52 -10.43 3.32
C THR A 89 -12.18 -10.18 1.96
N ALA A 90 -13.35 -9.53 1.94
CA ALA A 90 -14.00 -9.11 0.70
C ALA A 90 -13.09 -8.19 -0.12
N TYR A 91 -12.40 -7.27 0.55
CA TYR A 91 -11.42 -6.38 -0.06
C TYR A 91 -10.26 -7.15 -0.71
N GLY A 92 -9.66 -8.11 0.00
CA GLY A 92 -8.56 -8.93 -0.55
C GLY A 92 -9.01 -9.75 -1.77
N ARG A 93 -10.21 -10.37 -1.71
CA ARG A 93 -10.78 -11.09 -2.86
C ARG A 93 -11.05 -10.17 -4.06
N HIS A 94 -11.53 -8.94 -3.79
CA HIS A 94 -11.72 -7.95 -4.85
C HIS A 94 -10.40 -7.54 -5.50
N LYS A 95 -9.36 -7.26 -4.70
CA LYS A 95 -8.02 -6.92 -5.24
C LYS A 95 -7.45 -8.07 -6.07
N LEU A 96 -7.59 -9.30 -5.62
CA LEU A 96 -7.16 -10.47 -6.40
C LEU A 96 -7.98 -10.64 -7.71
N ARG A 97 -9.29 -10.38 -7.70
CA ARG A 97 -10.12 -10.35 -8.92
C ARG A 97 -9.60 -9.31 -9.92
N CYS A 98 -9.22 -8.13 -9.44
CA CYS A 98 -8.64 -7.08 -10.28
C CYS A 98 -7.26 -7.47 -10.84
N GLU A 99 -6.37 -8.08 -10.03
CA GLU A 99 -5.11 -8.64 -10.54
C GLU A 99 -5.37 -9.66 -11.65
N SER A 100 -6.32 -10.58 -11.44
CA SER A 100 -6.63 -11.66 -12.39
C SER A 100 -7.13 -11.12 -13.74
N VAL A 101 -7.98 -10.11 -13.77
CA VAL A 101 -8.43 -9.52 -15.03
C VAL A 101 -7.33 -8.79 -15.76
N ILE A 102 -6.43 -8.10 -15.06
CA ILE A 102 -5.26 -7.45 -15.66
C ILE A 102 -4.34 -8.50 -16.31
N ILE A 103 -3.99 -9.56 -15.57
CA ILE A 103 -3.08 -10.62 -16.03
C ILE A 103 -3.63 -11.31 -17.28
N SER A 104 -4.94 -11.60 -17.31
CA SER A 104 -5.59 -12.30 -18.44
C SER A 104 -5.91 -11.42 -19.64
N SER A 105 -5.84 -10.08 -19.48
CA SER A 105 -6.28 -9.14 -20.51
C SER A 105 -5.33 -8.97 -21.71
N GLY A 106 -4.05 -9.34 -21.55
CA GLY A 106 -3.00 -9.08 -22.54
C GLY A 106 -2.50 -7.62 -22.55
N VAL A 107 -2.92 -6.75 -21.61
CA VAL A 107 -2.33 -5.41 -21.44
C VAL A 107 -0.91 -5.53 -20.90
N ARG A 108 -0.05 -4.57 -21.22
CA ARG A 108 1.24 -4.41 -20.52
C ARG A 108 0.97 -3.87 -19.12
N TYR A 109 1.57 -4.47 -18.08
CA TYR A 109 1.25 -4.05 -16.71
C TYR A 109 2.42 -4.06 -15.73
N LEU A 110 2.26 -3.23 -14.71
CA LEU A 110 2.94 -3.31 -13.42
C LEU A 110 1.88 -3.39 -12.32
N ILE A 111 1.81 -4.51 -11.62
CA ILE A 111 0.98 -4.66 -10.40
C ILE A 111 1.88 -4.46 -9.19
N ALA A 112 1.63 -3.40 -8.42
CA ALA A 112 2.33 -3.11 -7.17
C ALA A 112 1.49 -3.59 -5.98
N ARG A 113 1.97 -4.61 -5.26
CA ARG A 113 1.36 -5.06 -4.00
C ARG A 113 1.94 -4.23 -2.87
N LEU A 114 1.10 -3.39 -2.27
CA LEU A 114 1.50 -2.43 -1.25
C LEU A 114 1.27 -2.98 0.16
N PRO A 115 2.18 -2.67 1.11
CA PRO A 115 1.96 -2.88 2.54
C PRO A 115 1.11 -1.75 3.14
N THR A 116 1.39 -1.33 4.38
CA THR A 116 0.79 -0.14 4.99
C THR A 116 1.47 1.12 4.43
N VAL A 117 0.81 1.79 3.49
CA VAL A 117 1.30 3.07 2.94
C VAL A 117 0.88 4.22 3.85
N VAL A 118 1.83 5.09 4.18
CA VAL A 118 1.63 6.27 5.02
C VAL A 118 1.83 7.54 4.21
N GLY A 119 0.90 8.46 4.35
CA GLY A 119 0.90 9.77 3.70
C GLY A 119 -0.41 10.50 3.94
N GLN A 120 -0.53 11.73 3.46
CA GLN A 120 -1.74 12.54 3.65
C GLN A 120 -2.98 11.84 3.09
N THR A 121 -3.92 11.53 3.96
CA THR A 121 -5.14 10.79 3.63
C THR A 121 -6.36 11.35 4.35
N LYS A 122 -7.52 11.24 3.71
CA LYS A 122 -8.83 11.47 4.34
C LYS A 122 -9.40 10.20 4.97
N SER A 123 -8.75 9.05 4.78
CA SER A 123 -9.20 7.77 5.33
C SER A 123 -9.07 7.79 6.86
N ARG A 124 -10.13 7.33 7.52
CA ARG A 124 -10.19 7.16 8.99
C ARG A 124 -10.04 5.70 9.41
N THR A 125 -9.83 4.80 8.46
CA THR A 125 -9.77 3.34 8.69
C THR A 125 -8.35 2.78 8.52
N GLN A 126 -7.40 3.59 8.05
CA GLN A 126 -6.01 3.19 7.95
C GLN A 126 -5.33 3.15 9.33
N LEU A 127 -4.33 2.29 9.49
CA LEU A 127 -3.69 1.99 10.78
C LEU A 127 -3.22 3.26 11.52
N ILE A 128 -2.40 4.09 10.88
CA ILE A 128 -1.81 5.26 11.56
C ILE A 128 -2.87 6.28 12.00
N PRO A 129 -3.81 6.72 11.14
CA PRO A 129 -4.93 7.57 11.57
C PRO A 129 -5.76 6.99 12.71
N VAL A 130 -6.02 5.67 12.69
CA VAL A 130 -6.79 5.00 13.76
C VAL A 130 -6.03 5.04 15.09
N LEU A 131 -4.73 4.72 15.08
CA LEU A 131 -3.92 4.74 16.30
C LEU A 131 -3.76 6.15 16.88
N ILE A 132 -3.57 7.17 16.03
CA ILE A 132 -3.52 8.56 16.45
C ILE A 132 -4.85 8.99 17.09
N LYS A 133 -5.97 8.66 16.45
CA LYS A 133 -7.31 8.97 16.98
C LYS A 133 -7.52 8.33 18.35
N GLN A 134 -7.25 7.04 18.49
CA GLN A 134 -7.36 6.31 19.77
C GLN A 134 -6.45 6.90 20.86
N ALA A 135 -5.22 7.29 20.49
CA ALA A 135 -4.28 7.93 21.42
C ALA A 135 -4.84 9.26 21.96
N MET A 136 -5.39 10.10 21.08
CA MET A 136 -6.01 11.38 21.44
C MET A 136 -7.30 11.21 22.26
N GLU A 137 -8.03 10.10 22.08
CA GLU A 137 -9.21 9.73 22.88
C GLU A 137 -8.84 9.12 24.25
N GLY A 138 -7.55 8.95 24.54
CA GLY A 138 -7.04 8.48 25.82
C GLY A 138 -7.05 6.97 26.03
N HIS A 139 -7.39 6.16 25.01
CA HIS A 139 -7.38 4.69 25.11
C HIS A 139 -7.04 4.05 23.78
N VAL A 140 -6.21 3.02 23.79
CA VAL A 140 -5.74 2.32 22.59
C VAL A 140 -5.84 0.82 22.77
N THR A 141 -6.28 0.11 21.75
CA THR A 141 -6.27 -1.35 21.72
C THR A 141 -5.26 -1.85 20.70
N LEU A 142 -4.30 -2.67 21.16
CA LEU A 142 -3.24 -3.25 20.34
C LEU A 142 -3.35 -4.77 20.31
N PHE A 143 -3.08 -5.36 19.15
CA PHE A 143 -2.92 -6.81 19.02
C PHE A 143 -1.46 -7.19 19.27
N LYS A 144 -1.24 -8.12 20.22
CA LYS A 144 0.09 -8.51 20.72
C LYS A 144 1.06 -8.94 19.61
N ASP A 145 0.54 -9.74 18.67
CA ASP A 145 1.38 -10.40 17.66
C ASP A 145 1.31 -9.69 16.29
N ALA A 146 0.65 -8.53 16.21
CA ALA A 146 0.51 -7.79 14.97
C ALA A 146 1.82 -7.12 14.56
N GLU A 147 2.28 -7.42 13.34
CA GLU A 147 3.42 -6.76 12.71
C GLU A 147 2.99 -6.14 11.38
N ARG A 148 3.56 -4.98 11.04
CA ARG A 148 3.29 -4.27 9.78
C ARG A 148 4.58 -3.81 9.13
N ASP A 149 4.61 -3.93 7.81
CA ASP A 149 5.55 -3.19 6.99
C ASP A 149 4.92 -1.82 6.69
N ILE A 150 5.68 -0.75 6.90
CA ILE A 150 5.27 0.63 6.65
C ILE A 150 6.15 1.22 5.58
N ILE A 151 5.53 1.90 4.60
CA ILE A 151 6.25 2.63 3.57
C ILE A 151 5.62 4.01 3.35
N GLY A 152 6.45 5.05 3.21
CA GLY A 152 5.99 6.41 2.90
C GLY A 152 5.49 6.54 1.45
N ILE A 153 4.47 7.37 1.23
CA ILE A 153 3.92 7.58 -0.12
C ILE A 153 4.96 8.17 -1.09
N ALA A 154 5.90 8.97 -0.59
CA ALA A 154 6.96 9.55 -1.41
C ALA A 154 7.89 8.46 -1.96
N ASP A 155 8.23 7.46 -1.13
CA ASP A 155 9.06 6.33 -1.54
C ASP A 155 8.33 5.42 -2.51
N VAL A 156 7.04 5.11 -2.24
CA VAL A 156 6.20 4.35 -3.20
C VAL A 156 6.21 5.03 -4.57
N ALA A 157 6.01 6.33 -4.62
CA ALA A 157 5.97 7.07 -5.89
C ALA A 157 7.33 7.03 -6.61
N GLY A 158 8.43 7.26 -5.90
CA GLY A 158 9.79 7.17 -6.47
C GLY A 158 10.11 5.78 -7.00
N ILE A 159 9.76 4.74 -6.25
CA ILE A 159 9.94 3.32 -6.62
C ILE A 159 9.16 2.98 -7.89
N ILE A 160 7.88 3.35 -7.96
CA ILE A 160 7.05 3.08 -9.15
C ILE A 160 7.67 3.70 -10.40
N VAL A 161 8.14 4.94 -10.31
CA VAL A 161 8.80 5.63 -11.43
C VAL A 161 10.12 4.95 -11.82
N ALA A 162 10.94 4.57 -10.84
CA ALA A 162 12.19 3.88 -11.08
C ALA A 162 11.98 2.52 -11.76
N ILE A 163 10.96 1.75 -11.32
CA ILE A 163 10.58 0.49 -11.94
C ILE A 163 10.12 0.73 -13.38
N LEU A 164 9.22 1.69 -13.64
CA LEU A 164 8.67 1.96 -14.96
C LEU A 164 9.77 2.32 -15.98
N LYS A 165 10.78 3.07 -15.57
CA LYS A 165 11.94 3.40 -16.45
C LYS A 165 12.74 2.17 -16.90
N LYS A 166 12.70 1.10 -16.09
CA LYS A 166 13.46 -0.15 -16.32
C LYS A 166 12.58 -1.32 -16.76
N LEU A 167 11.25 -1.16 -16.76
CA LEU A 167 10.30 -2.24 -17.00
C LEU A 167 10.41 -2.75 -18.46
N ARG A 168 10.64 -4.06 -18.63
CA ARG A 168 10.77 -4.70 -19.97
C ARG A 168 9.72 -5.80 -20.20
N LYS A 169 9.05 -6.24 -19.16
CA LYS A 169 8.02 -7.29 -19.18
C LYS A 169 6.96 -6.99 -18.14
N ASN A 170 5.84 -7.70 -18.18
CA ASN A 170 4.81 -7.63 -17.16
C ASN A 170 5.34 -8.09 -15.81
N GLU A 171 5.08 -7.32 -14.76
CA GLU A 171 5.56 -7.64 -13.42
C GLU A 171 4.48 -7.46 -12.34
N ILE A 172 4.59 -8.33 -11.34
CA ILE A 172 3.96 -8.16 -10.04
C ILE A 172 5.09 -7.98 -9.04
N ILE A 173 5.08 -6.89 -8.27
CA ILE A 173 6.18 -6.53 -7.36
C ILE A 173 5.61 -6.11 -5.99
N ASN A 174 6.16 -6.64 -4.92
CA ASN A 174 5.97 -6.12 -3.58
C ASN A 174 6.71 -4.77 -3.46
N VAL A 175 5.98 -3.68 -3.42
CA VAL A 175 6.55 -2.35 -3.20
C VAL A 175 6.40 -2.03 -1.71
N ALA A 176 7.36 -2.51 -0.95
CA ALA A 176 7.39 -2.53 0.51
C ALA A 176 8.77 -2.10 1.04
N SER A 177 8.87 -1.81 2.32
CA SER A 177 10.17 -1.51 2.94
C SER A 177 11.01 -2.78 3.19
N GLY A 178 10.36 -3.94 3.30
CA GLY A 178 10.99 -5.18 3.72
C GLY A 178 11.23 -5.25 5.24
N VAL A 179 10.87 -4.20 5.98
CA VAL A 179 11.04 -4.11 7.43
C VAL A 179 9.69 -4.29 8.13
N SER A 180 9.52 -5.42 8.79
CA SER A 180 8.32 -5.69 9.60
C SER A 180 8.53 -5.18 11.03
N VAL A 181 7.58 -4.37 11.50
CA VAL A 181 7.63 -3.71 12.81
C VAL A 181 6.39 -4.06 13.62
N SER A 182 6.55 -4.31 14.92
CA SER A 182 5.39 -4.57 15.78
C SER A 182 4.46 -3.35 15.84
N VAL A 183 3.14 -3.59 15.88
CA VAL A 183 2.17 -2.49 16.02
C VAL A 183 2.36 -1.77 17.36
N SER A 184 2.93 -2.44 18.37
CA SER A 184 3.28 -1.81 19.65
C SER A 184 4.44 -0.81 19.48
N ASP A 185 5.46 -1.12 18.70
CA ASP A 185 6.58 -0.18 18.44
C ASP A 185 6.12 0.99 17.58
N ILE A 186 5.29 0.72 16.56
CA ILE A 186 4.63 1.76 15.75
C ILE A 186 3.84 2.71 16.67
N PHE A 187 3.06 2.16 17.59
CA PHE A 187 2.27 2.96 18.52
C PHE A 187 3.14 3.75 19.51
N SER A 188 4.23 3.14 20.01
CA SER A 188 5.18 3.83 20.88
C SER A 188 5.78 5.07 20.20
N GLU A 189 6.11 4.97 18.91
CA GLU A 189 6.59 6.11 18.13
C GLU A 189 5.52 7.20 17.96
N ILE A 190 4.26 6.81 17.68
CA ILE A 190 3.13 7.75 17.61
C ILE A 190 2.95 8.46 18.96
N GLN A 191 2.95 7.70 20.06
CA GLN A 191 2.79 8.24 21.42
C GLN A 191 3.88 9.26 21.78
N ASN A 192 5.12 8.94 21.44
CA ASN A 192 6.26 9.83 21.72
C ASN A 192 6.14 11.15 20.92
N ASN A 193 5.77 11.09 19.65
CA ASN A 193 5.62 12.29 18.82
C ASN A 193 4.42 13.15 19.21
N LEU A 194 3.35 12.54 19.74
CA LEU A 194 2.16 13.26 20.21
C LEU A 194 2.30 13.78 21.67
N GLY A 195 3.25 13.26 22.45
CA GLY A 195 3.41 13.61 23.87
C GLY A 195 2.25 13.17 24.76
N VAL A 196 1.46 12.13 24.35
CA VAL A 196 0.29 11.65 25.08
C VAL A 196 0.56 10.34 25.81
N LYS A 197 -0.25 10.03 26.84
CA LYS A 197 -0.14 8.80 27.64
C LYS A 197 -1.50 8.12 27.79
N PRO A 198 -2.04 7.50 26.73
CA PRO A 198 -3.33 6.82 26.81
C PRO A 198 -3.23 5.50 27.59
N THR A 199 -4.38 5.00 28.05
CA THR A 199 -4.49 3.65 28.56
C THR A 199 -4.37 2.65 27.42
N ILE A 200 -3.46 1.68 27.53
CA ILE A 200 -3.22 0.67 26.51
C ILE A 200 -3.85 -0.65 26.92
N LYS A 201 -4.71 -1.20 26.08
CA LYS A 201 -5.27 -2.55 26.18
C LYS A 201 -4.58 -3.44 25.16
N ILE A 202 -3.91 -4.49 25.63
CA ILE A 202 -3.29 -5.50 24.74
C ILE A 202 -4.21 -6.72 24.68
N ILE A 203 -4.52 -7.18 23.46
CA ILE A 203 -5.31 -8.39 23.20
C ILE A 203 -4.47 -9.40 22.42
N SER A 204 -4.73 -10.69 22.63
CA SER A 204 -4.02 -11.77 21.92
C SER A 204 -4.37 -11.78 20.45
N GLY A 205 -3.42 -12.26 19.61
CA GLY A 205 -3.57 -12.38 18.16
C GLY A 205 -2.97 -11.20 17.40
N GLY A 206 -3.23 -11.20 16.12
CA GLY A 206 -2.66 -10.26 15.16
C GLY A 206 -2.12 -11.00 13.93
N ASP A 207 -1.95 -10.29 12.82
CA ASP A 207 -1.37 -10.78 11.58
C ASP A 207 0.03 -10.17 11.41
N LYS A 208 0.98 -10.99 10.95
CA LYS A 208 2.34 -10.57 10.67
C LYS A 208 2.50 -10.31 9.18
N GLN A 209 2.85 -9.09 8.82
CA GLN A 209 3.02 -8.70 7.43
C GLN A 209 4.52 -8.51 7.14
N ARG A 210 5.13 -9.57 6.61
CA ARG A 210 6.54 -9.59 6.18
C ARG A 210 6.60 -9.76 4.68
N PHE A 211 7.27 -8.87 3.98
CA PHE A 211 7.36 -8.86 2.52
C PHE A 211 8.77 -9.20 2.07
N ASN A 212 8.88 -10.14 1.12
CA ASN A 212 10.09 -10.28 0.34
C ASN A 212 10.17 -9.11 -0.65
N VAL A 213 11.34 -8.49 -0.74
CA VAL A 213 11.61 -7.33 -1.60
C VAL A 213 12.77 -7.58 -2.59
N ASP A 214 13.12 -8.83 -2.83
CA ASP A 214 14.21 -9.20 -3.76
C ASP A 214 13.92 -8.69 -5.18
N LYS A 215 12.67 -8.79 -5.64
CA LYS A 215 12.27 -8.24 -6.94
C LYS A 215 12.38 -6.72 -6.98
N LEU A 216 12.00 -6.02 -5.90
CA LEU A 216 12.17 -4.59 -5.78
C LEU A 216 13.64 -4.20 -5.90
N HIS A 217 14.52 -4.87 -5.16
CA HIS A 217 15.97 -4.61 -5.18
C HIS A 217 16.59 -4.93 -6.55
N ALA A 218 16.06 -5.90 -7.31
CA ALA A 218 16.52 -6.15 -8.68
C ALA A 218 16.25 -4.96 -9.62
N TYR A 219 15.17 -4.21 -9.41
CA TYR A 219 14.87 -3.00 -10.15
C TYR A 219 15.53 -1.76 -9.57
N CYS A 220 15.64 -1.66 -8.27
CA CYS A 220 16.06 -0.48 -7.50
C CYS A 220 17.09 -0.87 -6.43
N PRO A 221 18.30 -1.32 -6.81
CA PRO A 221 19.31 -1.78 -5.85
C PRO A 221 19.81 -0.68 -4.91
N GLU A 222 19.63 0.58 -5.32
CA GLU A 222 19.97 1.75 -4.53
C GLU A 222 18.99 2.05 -3.40
N ILE A 223 17.80 1.46 -3.43
CA ILE A 223 16.77 1.69 -2.41
C ILE A 223 16.91 0.65 -1.31
N THR A 224 17.24 1.11 -0.12
CA THR A 224 17.32 0.29 1.09
C THR A 224 16.64 1.00 2.25
N PHE A 225 15.95 0.25 3.09
CA PHE A 225 15.27 0.78 4.27
C PHE A 225 15.91 0.20 5.52
N THR A 226 16.23 1.06 6.49
CA THR A 226 16.80 0.67 7.79
C THR A 226 15.70 0.21 8.75
N GLY A 227 16.07 -0.51 9.81
CA GLY A 227 15.11 -0.99 10.80
C GLY A 227 14.33 0.10 11.54
N ASP A 228 14.83 1.34 11.52
CA ASP A 228 14.20 2.52 12.12
C ASP A 228 13.48 3.43 11.11
N TYR A 229 13.46 3.07 9.82
CA TYR A 229 12.81 3.83 8.76
C TYR A 229 11.37 4.24 9.10
N TYR A 230 10.60 3.34 9.70
CA TYR A 230 9.20 3.59 10.09
C TYR A 230 9.04 4.80 11.02
N ARG A 231 10.05 5.10 11.86
CA ARG A 231 10.04 6.24 12.79
C ARG A 231 10.00 7.56 12.04
N ASN A 232 10.84 7.68 11.01
CA ASN A 232 10.86 8.88 10.16
C ASN A 232 9.51 9.06 9.46
N VAL A 233 8.96 7.98 8.88
CA VAL A 233 7.66 8.00 8.19
C VAL A 233 6.54 8.44 9.13
N ILE A 234 6.51 7.95 10.38
CA ILE A 234 5.50 8.32 11.37
C ILE A 234 5.67 9.78 11.81
N ARG A 235 6.90 10.20 12.13
CA ARG A 235 7.19 11.57 12.53
C ARG A 235 6.78 12.57 11.46
N ASP A 236 7.20 12.34 10.22
CA ASP A 236 6.90 13.22 9.10
C ASP A 236 5.38 13.30 8.85
N TYR A 237 4.68 12.15 8.94
CA TYR A 237 3.22 12.12 8.85
C TYR A 237 2.54 12.96 9.95
N ILE A 238 2.96 12.82 11.21
CA ILE A 238 2.39 13.56 12.35
C ILE A 238 2.65 15.06 12.18
N SER A 239 3.88 15.45 11.82
CA SER A 239 4.23 16.84 11.55
C SER A 239 3.38 17.46 10.45
N GLU A 240 3.18 16.75 9.33
CA GLU A 240 2.35 17.22 8.22
C GLU A 240 0.86 17.32 8.57
N GLN A 241 0.34 16.40 9.42
CA GLN A 241 -1.09 16.38 9.75
C GLN A 241 -1.47 17.37 10.86
N LEU A 242 -0.59 17.59 11.82
CA LEU A 242 -0.86 18.38 13.02
C LEU A 242 -0.15 19.74 13.01
N GLY A 243 0.78 19.98 12.10
CA GLY A 243 1.53 21.23 11.98
C GLY A 243 2.52 21.46 13.14
N ILE A 244 3.05 20.35 13.71
CA ILE A 244 3.99 20.37 14.84
C ILE A 244 5.36 19.83 14.44
#